data_9bb5f05abd3e5334fdc2f18df9503487
#
_entry.id   9bb5f05abd3e5334fdc2f18df9503487
#
_cell.length_a   1.000
_cell.length_b   1.000
_cell.length_c   1.000
_cell.angle_alpha   90.00
_cell.angle_beta   90.00
_cell.angle_gamma   90.00
#
_symmetry.space_group_name_H-M   'P 1'
#
loop_
_entity.id
_entity.type
_entity.pdbx_description
1 polymer ?
#
loop_
_entity_poly.entity_id
_entity_poly.type
_entity_poly.pdbx_seq_one_letter_code
_entity_poly.pdbx_strand_id
1 'polypeptide(L)'
;MRTAMSNICRGVWLSLILMTGLALAGCGAGKTVVMEPGAEAIKVGSIELREGRSTVNCPPAVLALFRSKLEAQLYKPGSFTQGGDLSLTYQFVQYNAGDQFTRWFFGGLGNAGEGSITVQAIYTDRDGKQLGKIMSEGKIGSGAFGGSMDLAVQKAAEEVAQYTLTTFR
;
A
#
# COMPACT_ATOMS: atom_id res chain seq x y z
N MET A 1 33.99 21.88 40.28
CA MET A 1 33.95 20.52 39.75
C MET A 1 32.52 19.89 39.63
N ARG A 2 31.41 20.58 39.94
CA ARG A 2 30.04 20.04 39.91
C ARG A 2 29.25 20.33 38.59
N THR A 3 29.70 21.23 37.78
CA THR A 3 28.98 21.66 36.53
C THR A 3 29.30 20.82 35.27
N ALA A 4 30.44 20.11 35.24
CA ALA A 4 30.85 19.33 34.08
C ALA A 4 30.12 17.97 33.96
N MET A 5 29.70 17.36 35.06
CA MET A 5 29.00 16.07 35.05
C MET A 5 27.53 16.15 34.58
N SER A 6 26.88 17.30 34.75
CA SER A 6 25.47 17.50 34.34
C SER A 6 25.27 17.53 32.81
N ASN A 7 26.28 18.06 32.09
CA ASN A 7 26.18 18.20 30.63
C ASN A 7 26.45 16.89 29.87
N ILE A 8 27.25 15.97 30.45
CA ILE A 8 27.56 14.66 29.87
C ILE A 8 26.33 13.75 29.96
N CYS A 9 25.62 13.75 31.08
CA CYS A 9 24.39 12.97 31.25
C CYS A 9 23.27 13.42 30.29
N ARG A 10 23.14 14.75 30.05
CA ARG A 10 22.12 15.26 29.12
C ARG A 10 22.42 14.90 27.66
N GLY A 11 23.68 14.90 27.26
CA GLY A 11 24.10 14.49 25.92
C GLY A 11 23.84 13.01 25.62
N VAL A 12 24.11 12.14 26.58
CA VAL A 12 23.90 10.68 26.43
C VAL A 12 22.42 10.34 26.33
N TRP A 13 21.56 11.00 27.11
CA TRP A 13 20.11 10.78 27.05
C TRP A 13 19.48 11.26 25.73
N LEU A 14 19.92 12.40 25.19
CA LEU A 14 19.46 12.90 23.91
C LEU A 14 19.91 12.01 22.74
N SER A 15 21.13 11.46 22.78
CA SER A 15 21.62 10.53 21.76
C SER A 15 20.90 9.18 21.80
N LEU A 16 20.51 8.70 22.98
CA LEU A 16 19.77 7.45 23.14
C LEU A 16 18.33 7.56 22.63
N ILE A 17 17.68 8.72 22.81
CA ILE A 17 16.31 8.98 22.29
C ILE A 17 16.31 9.12 20.76
N LEU A 18 17.38 9.69 20.17
CA LEU A 18 17.50 9.83 18.72
C LEU A 18 17.74 8.47 18.03
N MET A 19 18.42 7.52 18.68
CA MET A 19 18.67 6.19 18.14
C MET A 19 17.43 5.27 18.20
N THR A 20 16.51 5.46 19.16
CA THR A 20 15.30 4.66 19.26
C THR A 20 14.21 5.07 18.25
N GLY A 21 14.27 6.24 17.65
CA GLY A 21 13.32 6.73 16.67
C GLY A 21 13.44 6.13 15.26
N LEU A 22 14.57 5.47 14.93
CA LEU A 22 14.84 4.98 13.57
C LEU A 22 14.44 3.53 13.30
N ALA A 23 13.95 2.80 14.32
CA ALA A 23 13.72 1.34 14.22
C ALA A 23 12.30 0.92 13.81
N LEU A 24 11.39 1.85 13.45
CA LEU A 24 9.98 1.56 13.16
C LEU A 24 9.58 1.70 11.68
N ALA A 25 10.54 1.76 10.76
CA ALA A 25 10.25 1.64 9.34
C ALA A 25 9.98 0.15 9.02
N GLY A 26 8.72 -0.29 9.17
CA GLY A 26 8.27 -1.60 8.73
C GLY A 26 8.58 -1.75 7.24
N CYS A 27 9.41 -2.73 6.88
CA CYS A 27 9.89 -2.96 5.53
C CYS A 27 8.81 -3.62 4.65
N GLY A 28 7.73 -2.93 4.35
CA GLY A 28 6.84 -3.26 3.24
C GLY A 28 7.09 -2.27 2.09
N ALA A 29 7.20 -2.74 0.87
CA ALA A 29 7.32 -1.90 -0.32
C ALA A 29 6.02 -1.90 -1.11
N GLY A 30 5.58 -0.72 -1.55
CA GLY A 30 4.53 -0.54 -2.55
C GLY A 30 5.14 -0.01 -3.85
N LYS A 31 4.57 -0.36 -4.98
CA LYS A 31 4.97 0.16 -6.30
C LYS A 31 3.76 0.23 -7.23
N THR A 32 3.60 1.38 -7.88
CA THR A 32 2.60 1.54 -8.95
C THR A 32 3.26 1.70 -10.32
N VAL A 33 2.74 1.00 -11.30
CA VAL A 33 3.09 1.15 -12.72
C VAL A 33 1.86 1.62 -13.47
N VAL A 34 1.96 2.79 -14.12
CA VAL A 34 0.91 3.33 -14.97
C VAL A 34 0.97 2.61 -16.31
N MET A 35 -0.06 1.85 -16.63
CA MET A 35 -0.18 1.10 -17.89
C MET A 35 -0.77 1.99 -19.00
N GLU A 36 -1.78 2.76 -18.63
CA GLU A 36 -2.39 3.75 -19.46
C GLU A 36 -2.56 5.01 -18.61
N PRO A 37 -1.89 6.13 -18.98
CA PRO A 37 -2.02 7.36 -18.22
C PRO A 37 -3.47 7.83 -18.23
N GLY A 38 -3.90 8.39 -17.11
CA GLY A 38 -5.21 9.01 -17.01
C GLY A 38 -5.38 10.07 -18.10
N ALA A 39 -6.55 10.12 -18.72
CA ALA A 39 -6.92 11.24 -19.57
C ALA A 39 -6.74 12.54 -18.77
N GLU A 40 -6.32 13.63 -19.48
CA GLU A 40 -6.01 14.92 -18.84
C GLU A 40 -6.99 15.26 -17.73
N ALA A 41 -6.42 15.41 -16.54
CA ALA A 41 -6.95 15.99 -15.30
C ALA A 41 -8.48 16.18 -15.19
N ILE A 42 -9.25 15.11 -15.31
CA ILE A 42 -10.66 15.14 -14.93
C ILE A 42 -10.70 15.09 -13.40
N LYS A 43 -11.05 16.22 -12.77
CA LYS A 43 -11.28 16.29 -11.33
C LYS A 43 -12.72 15.93 -11.01
N VAL A 44 -12.93 15.05 -10.06
CA VAL A 44 -14.27 14.56 -9.67
C VAL A 44 -14.47 14.65 -8.17
N GLY A 45 -15.73 14.74 -7.75
CA GLY A 45 -16.11 14.81 -6.35
C GLY A 45 -16.44 13.45 -5.74
N SER A 46 -16.87 12.51 -6.55
CA SER A 46 -17.33 11.20 -6.09
C SER A 46 -16.71 10.04 -6.84
N ILE A 47 -16.58 8.90 -6.16
CA ILE A 47 -16.02 7.68 -6.71
C ILE A 47 -16.82 6.47 -6.26
N GLU A 48 -17.01 5.51 -7.16
CA GLU A 48 -17.59 4.20 -6.87
C GLU A 48 -16.50 3.12 -6.97
N LEU A 49 -16.41 2.26 -5.96
CA LEU A 49 -15.49 1.13 -5.94
C LEU A 49 -16.21 -0.14 -6.38
N ARG A 50 -15.66 -0.79 -7.41
CA ARG A 50 -16.17 -2.04 -7.93
C ARG A 50 -15.09 -3.12 -7.88
N GLU A 51 -15.44 -4.30 -7.39
CA GLU A 51 -14.58 -5.47 -7.48
C GLU A 51 -14.80 -6.14 -8.83
N GLY A 52 -13.75 -6.22 -9.63
CA GLY A 52 -13.75 -6.93 -10.91
C GLY A 52 -13.41 -8.41 -10.73
N ARG A 53 -13.52 -9.16 -11.82
CA ARG A 53 -13.18 -10.58 -11.82
C ARG A 53 -11.68 -10.77 -11.73
N SER A 54 -11.21 -11.23 -10.59
CA SER A 54 -9.80 -11.54 -10.36
C SER A 54 -9.34 -12.73 -11.21
N THR A 55 -8.09 -12.67 -11.70
CA THR A 55 -7.48 -13.75 -12.49
C THR A 55 -6.80 -14.80 -11.62
N VAL A 56 -6.68 -14.53 -10.32
CA VAL A 56 -6.07 -15.40 -9.31
C VAL A 56 -7.03 -15.66 -8.16
N ASN A 57 -6.84 -16.79 -7.50
CA ASN A 57 -7.63 -17.12 -6.32
C ASN A 57 -7.01 -16.45 -5.08
N CYS A 58 -7.68 -15.43 -4.55
CA CYS A 58 -7.30 -14.77 -3.31
C CYS A 58 -8.23 -15.20 -2.17
N PRO A 59 -7.73 -15.38 -0.95
CA PRO A 59 -8.57 -15.62 0.22
C PRO A 59 -9.57 -14.46 0.42
N PRO A 60 -10.83 -14.75 0.79
CA PRO A 60 -11.85 -13.70 1.02
C PRO A 60 -11.41 -12.62 2.03
N ALA A 61 -10.62 -12.99 3.04
CA ALA A 61 -10.07 -12.06 4.01
C ALA A 61 -9.13 -11.04 3.37
N VAL A 62 -8.33 -11.43 2.38
CA VAL A 62 -7.43 -10.55 1.62
C VAL A 62 -8.23 -9.55 0.80
N LEU A 63 -9.28 -10.02 0.12
CA LEU A 63 -10.19 -9.17 -0.66
C LEU A 63 -10.86 -8.12 0.22
N ALA A 64 -11.43 -8.55 1.35
CA ALA A 64 -12.09 -7.67 2.31
C ALA A 64 -11.12 -6.64 2.92
N LEU A 65 -9.90 -7.07 3.28
CA LEU A 65 -8.87 -6.19 3.81
C LEU A 65 -8.46 -5.12 2.80
N PHE A 66 -8.18 -5.51 1.54
CA PHE A 66 -7.83 -4.56 0.48
C PHE A 66 -8.91 -3.50 0.31
N ARG A 67 -10.17 -3.94 0.16
CA ARG A 67 -11.31 -3.05 0.03
C ARG A 67 -11.41 -2.07 1.20
N SER A 68 -11.35 -2.57 2.42
CA SER A 68 -11.42 -1.75 3.64
C SER A 68 -10.31 -0.69 3.69
N LYS A 69 -9.05 -1.08 3.35
CA LYS A 69 -7.92 -0.13 3.31
C LYS A 69 -8.07 0.91 2.22
N LEU A 70 -8.56 0.52 1.04
CA LEU A 70 -8.81 1.43 -0.08
C LEU A 70 -9.93 2.42 0.26
N GLU A 71 -11.06 1.96 0.80
CA GLU A 71 -12.18 2.80 1.24
C GLU A 71 -11.74 3.82 2.31
N ALA A 72 -10.97 3.38 3.29
CA ALA A 72 -10.46 4.25 4.35
C ALA A 72 -9.58 5.40 3.83
N GLN A 73 -8.88 5.21 2.72
CA GLN A 73 -8.07 6.25 2.09
C GLN A 73 -8.89 7.18 1.19
N LEU A 74 -9.80 6.62 0.41
CA LEU A 74 -10.54 7.38 -0.60
C LEU A 74 -11.71 8.17 -0.04
N TYR A 75 -12.35 7.68 1.04
CA TYR A 75 -13.53 8.33 1.64
C TYR A 75 -13.23 9.10 2.94
N LYS A 76 -11.95 9.38 3.20
CA LYS A 76 -11.60 10.25 4.34
C LYS A 76 -12.12 11.68 4.12
N PRO A 77 -12.35 12.47 5.20
CA PRO A 77 -12.77 13.86 5.09
C PRO A 77 -11.87 14.67 4.15
N GLY A 78 -12.48 15.41 3.22
CA GLY A 78 -11.76 16.20 2.21
C GLY A 78 -11.30 15.42 0.97
N SER A 79 -11.57 14.11 0.91
CA SER A 79 -11.34 13.27 -0.28
C SER A 79 -12.63 13.10 -1.09
N PHE A 80 -12.87 11.92 -1.65
CA PHE A 80 -14.08 11.65 -2.41
C PHE A 80 -15.29 11.38 -1.52
N THR A 81 -16.48 11.61 -2.06
CA THR A 81 -17.72 11.02 -1.57
C THR A 81 -18.04 9.75 -2.31
N GLN A 82 -18.90 8.89 -1.77
CA GLN A 82 -19.43 7.75 -2.53
C GLN A 82 -20.34 8.24 -3.65
N GLY A 83 -20.12 7.75 -4.86
CA GLY A 83 -20.91 8.13 -6.03
C GLY A 83 -20.21 7.77 -7.33
N GLY A 84 -20.90 7.95 -8.45
CA GLY A 84 -20.52 7.42 -9.76
C GLY A 84 -19.90 8.43 -10.73
N ASP A 85 -19.29 9.54 -10.28
CA ASP A 85 -18.55 10.42 -11.20
C ASP A 85 -17.37 9.70 -11.85
N LEU A 86 -16.71 8.88 -11.02
CA LEU A 86 -15.62 8.00 -11.42
C LEU A 86 -15.92 6.60 -10.90
N SER A 87 -15.74 5.58 -11.71
CA SER A 87 -15.74 4.18 -11.29
C SER A 87 -14.31 3.67 -11.25
N LEU A 88 -13.90 3.14 -10.10
CA LEU A 88 -12.64 2.41 -9.90
C LEU A 88 -12.97 0.93 -9.80
N THR A 89 -12.68 0.19 -10.88
CA THR A 89 -12.77 -1.28 -10.87
C THR A 89 -11.40 -1.86 -10.58
N TYR A 90 -11.26 -2.60 -9.48
CA TYR A 90 -10.02 -3.28 -9.11
C TYR A 90 -10.16 -4.80 -9.20
N GLN A 91 -9.09 -5.46 -9.61
CA GLN A 91 -9.02 -6.92 -9.71
C GLN A 91 -7.62 -7.41 -9.33
N PHE A 92 -7.55 -8.58 -8.71
CA PHE A 92 -6.29 -9.18 -8.31
C PHE A 92 -5.74 -10.02 -9.45
N VAL A 93 -4.50 -9.74 -9.85
CA VAL A 93 -3.83 -10.38 -10.99
C VAL A 93 -2.65 -11.24 -10.56
N GLN A 94 -2.14 -11.02 -9.34
CA GLN A 94 -1.13 -11.87 -8.71
C GLN A 94 -1.37 -11.93 -7.20
N TYR A 95 -1.24 -13.12 -6.64
CA TYR A 95 -1.24 -13.36 -5.20
C TYR A 95 -0.23 -14.45 -4.88
N ASN A 96 0.74 -14.11 -4.06
CA ASN A 96 1.72 -15.04 -3.50
C ASN A 96 1.76 -14.84 -1.99
N ALA A 97 1.22 -15.79 -1.25
CA ALA A 97 1.17 -15.72 0.21
C ALA A 97 2.55 -15.63 0.87
N GLY A 98 3.59 -16.01 0.14
CA GLY A 98 4.92 -16.19 0.71
C GLY A 98 4.99 -17.45 1.60
N ASP A 99 6.17 -17.86 1.94
CA ASP A 99 6.41 -18.95 2.86
C ASP A 99 7.20 -18.45 4.08
N GLN A 100 6.53 -18.38 5.22
CA GLN A 100 7.15 -17.93 6.49
C GLN A 100 8.29 -18.88 6.93
N PHE A 101 8.13 -20.19 6.68
CA PHE A 101 9.16 -21.17 7.03
C PHE A 101 10.41 -20.98 6.18
N THR A 102 10.24 -20.79 4.87
CA THR A 102 11.32 -20.50 3.95
C THR A 102 12.04 -19.20 4.32
N ARG A 103 11.33 -18.16 4.68
CA ARG A 103 11.92 -16.89 5.15
C ARG A 103 12.74 -17.08 6.42
N TRP A 104 12.21 -17.84 7.38
CA TRP A 104 12.89 -18.11 8.64
C TRP A 104 14.12 -18.98 8.44
N PHE A 105 14.01 -20.05 7.65
CA PHE A 105 15.09 -21.04 7.43
C PHE A 105 16.26 -20.46 6.64
N PHE A 106 16.01 -19.68 5.61
CA PHE A 106 17.06 -19.06 4.78
C PHE A 106 17.50 -17.68 5.28
N GLY A 107 17.07 -17.25 6.47
CA GLY A 107 17.48 -15.98 7.09
C GLY A 107 17.17 -14.73 6.25
N GLY A 108 16.20 -14.83 5.33
CA GLY A 108 15.84 -13.72 4.43
C GLY A 108 16.88 -13.45 3.33
N LEU A 109 17.76 -14.41 3.04
CA LEU A 109 18.71 -14.30 1.94
C LEU A 109 17.98 -14.44 0.58
N GLY A 110 18.05 -13.40 -0.23
CA GLY A 110 17.38 -13.32 -1.52
C GLY A 110 15.86 -13.10 -1.39
N ASN A 111 15.10 -13.36 -2.46
CA ASN A 111 13.63 -13.21 -2.52
C ASN A 111 12.90 -14.49 -2.08
N ALA A 112 13.57 -15.42 -1.41
CA ALA A 112 12.98 -16.68 -0.98
C ALA A 112 11.89 -16.44 0.08
N GLY A 113 10.66 -16.87 -0.20
CA GLY A 113 9.53 -16.77 0.70
C GLY A 113 8.87 -15.38 0.79
N GLU A 114 9.23 -14.44 -0.07
CA GLU A 114 8.53 -13.14 -0.14
C GLU A 114 7.09 -13.32 -0.59
N GLY A 115 6.17 -12.70 0.16
CA GLY A 115 4.77 -12.61 -0.25
C GLY A 115 4.55 -11.33 -1.06
N SER A 116 3.69 -11.41 -2.06
CA SER A 116 3.31 -10.26 -2.87
C SER A 116 1.87 -10.34 -3.33
N ILE A 117 1.29 -9.16 -3.55
CA ILE A 117 -0.02 -9.01 -4.16
C ILE A 117 0.05 -7.95 -5.24
N THR A 118 -0.53 -8.22 -6.41
CA THR A 118 -0.64 -7.24 -7.49
C THR A 118 -2.10 -7.04 -7.85
N VAL A 119 -2.50 -5.79 -7.85
CA VAL A 119 -3.86 -5.34 -8.16
C VAL A 119 -3.82 -4.50 -9.43
N GLN A 120 -4.68 -4.82 -10.38
CA GLN A 120 -4.97 -3.95 -11.51
C GLN A 120 -6.15 -3.06 -11.13
N ALA A 121 -6.02 -1.76 -11.37
CA ALA A 121 -7.10 -0.79 -11.20
C ALA A 121 -7.39 -0.10 -12.53
N ILE A 122 -8.67 -0.06 -12.91
CA ILE A 122 -9.18 0.54 -14.14
C ILE A 122 -10.15 1.65 -13.74
N TYR A 123 -9.95 2.82 -14.31
CA TYR A 123 -10.75 4.01 -14.07
C TYR A 123 -11.64 4.28 -15.26
N THR A 124 -12.94 4.45 -15.03
CA THR A 124 -13.92 4.79 -16.08
C THR A 124 -14.78 5.97 -15.64
N ASP A 125 -15.20 6.79 -16.57
CA ASP A 125 -16.19 7.84 -16.35
C ASP A 125 -17.63 7.27 -16.30
N ARG A 126 -18.61 8.17 -16.17
CA ARG A 126 -20.04 7.82 -16.13
C ARG A 126 -20.52 7.13 -17.42
N ASP A 127 -19.88 7.43 -18.55
CA ASP A 127 -20.23 6.90 -19.85
C ASP A 127 -19.54 5.56 -20.15
N GLY A 128 -18.71 5.07 -19.20
CA GLY A 128 -17.95 3.84 -19.35
C GLY A 128 -16.66 3.98 -20.13
N LYS A 129 -16.26 5.22 -20.50
CA LYS A 129 -14.98 5.47 -21.16
C LYS A 129 -13.85 5.26 -20.18
N GLN A 130 -12.85 4.48 -20.57
CA GLN A 130 -11.65 4.28 -19.76
C GLN A 130 -10.82 5.56 -19.70
N LEU A 131 -10.55 6.00 -18.48
CA LEU A 131 -9.75 7.19 -18.19
C LEU A 131 -8.30 6.86 -17.84
N GLY A 132 -8.06 5.64 -17.35
CA GLY A 132 -6.72 5.21 -16.98
C GLY A 132 -6.69 3.78 -16.48
N LYS A 133 -5.48 3.23 -16.40
CA LYS A 133 -5.23 1.87 -15.93
C LYS A 133 -3.87 1.77 -15.27
N ILE A 134 -3.83 1.20 -14.08
CA ILE A 134 -2.60 0.99 -13.33
C ILE A 134 -2.46 -0.45 -12.83
N MET A 135 -1.24 -0.81 -12.52
CA MET A 135 -0.89 -2.01 -11.75
C MET A 135 -0.20 -1.55 -10.47
N SER A 136 -0.74 -1.97 -9.33
CA SER A 136 -0.14 -1.68 -8.02
C SER A 136 0.29 -2.96 -7.33
N GLU A 137 1.52 -2.99 -6.88
CA GLU A 137 2.11 -4.13 -6.19
C GLU A 137 2.40 -3.76 -4.73
N GLY A 138 2.04 -4.65 -3.82
CA GLY A 138 2.51 -4.63 -2.44
C GLY A 138 3.34 -5.87 -2.15
N LYS A 139 4.48 -5.68 -1.50
CA LYS A 139 5.42 -6.75 -1.12
C LYS A 139 5.63 -6.78 0.37
N ILE A 140 5.82 -8.00 0.88
CA ILE A 140 6.37 -8.21 2.21
C ILE A 140 7.88 -8.04 2.10
N GLY A 141 8.49 -7.24 2.97
CA GLY A 141 9.94 -7.10 3.03
C GLY A 141 10.63 -8.42 3.34
N SER A 142 11.81 -8.62 2.80
CA SER A 142 12.70 -9.75 3.10
C SER A 142 13.30 -9.61 4.51
N GLY A 143 13.48 -10.74 5.20
CA GLY A 143 14.15 -10.82 6.50
C GLY A 143 13.29 -11.37 7.64
N ALA A 144 13.92 -11.67 8.77
CA ALA A 144 13.28 -12.24 9.96
C ALA A 144 12.19 -11.33 10.57
N PHE A 145 12.23 -10.04 10.28
CA PHE A 145 11.25 -9.02 10.67
C PHE A 145 10.39 -8.54 9.49
N GLY A 146 10.43 -9.25 8.35
CA GLY A 146 9.60 -8.98 7.20
C GLY A 146 8.11 -8.98 7.59
N GLY A 147 7.35 -7.97 7.10
CA GLY A 147 5.96 -7.74 7.44
C GLY A 147 5.02 -8.92 7.13
N SER A 148 3.76 -8.77 7.47
CA SER A 148 2.70 -9.73 7.16
C SER A 148 2.15 -9.51 5.73
N MET A 149 1.40 -10.49 5.21
CA MET A 149 0.63 -10.31 3.96
C MET A 149 -0.36 -9.13 4.08
N ASP A 150 -0.88 -8.87 5.27
CA ASP A 150 -1.75 -7.72 5.53
C ASP A 150 -1.04 -6.39 5.23
N LEU A 151 0.26 -6.30 5.52
CA LEU A 151 1.06 -5.12 5.17
C LEU A 151 1.24 -4.98 3.65
N ALA A 152 1.48 -6.08 2.93
CA ALA A 152 1.54 -6.06 1.47
C ALA A 152 0.21 -5.62 0.86
N VAL A 153 -0.92 -6.14 1.37
CA VAL A 153 -2.28 -5.74 0.97
C VAL A 153 -2.51 -4.25 1.24
N GLN A 154 -2.13 -3.77 2.43
CA GLN A 154 -2.24 -2.37 2.78
C GLN A 154 -1.40 -1.49 1.84
N LYS A 155 -0.17 -1.87 1.53
CA LYS A 155 0.70 -1.13 0.61
C LYS A 155 0.13 -1.05 -0.80
N ALA A 156 -0.40 -2.16 -1.34
CA ALA A 156 -1.08 -2.15 -2.63
C ALA A 156 -2.30 -1.20 -2.63
N ALA A 157 -3.11 -1.20 -1.57
CA ALA A 157 -4.26 -0.31 -1.44
C ALA A 157 -3.84 1.17 -1.31
N GLU A 158 -2.78 1.48 -0.55
CA GLU A 158 -2.20 2.81 -0.42
C GLU A 158 -1.74 3.35 -1.78
N GLU A 159 -1.06 2.54 -2.57
CA GLU A 159 -0.59 2.90 -3.92
C GLU A 159 -1.75 3.23 -4.87
N VAL A 160 -2.79 2.37 -4.89
CA VAL A 160 -4.01 2.64 -5.68
C VAL A 160 -4.67 3.93 -5.23
N ALA A 161 -4.83 4.13 -3.92
CA ALA A 161 -5.45 5.33 -3.37
C ALA A 161 -4.64 6.58 -3.68
N GLN A 162 -3.32 6.54 -3.54
CA GLN A 162 -2.45 7.68 -3.83
C GLN A 162 -2.55 8.10 -5.29
N TYR A 163 -2.47 7.14 -6.23
CA TYR A 163 -2.65 7.45 -7.65
C TYR A 163 -4.03 8.07 -7.91
N THR A 164 -5.09 7.48 -7.34
CA THR A 164 -6.46 7.97 -7.51
C THR A 164 -6.62 9.41 -7.02
N LEU A 165 -6.09 9.70 -5.82
CA LEU A 165 -6.16 11.04 -5.23
C LEU A 165 -5.35 12.07 -6.01
N THR A 166 -4.16 11.72 -6.48
CA THR A 166 -3.32 12.67 -7.23
C THR A 166 -3.83 12.94 -8.64
N THR A 167 -4.46 11.95 -9.27
CA THR A 167 -4.91 12.06 -10.67
C THR A 167 -6.31 12.66 -10.78
N PHE A 168 -7.24 12.27 -9.89
CA PHE A 168 -8.66 12.58 -10.06
C PHE A 168 -9.25 13.48 -8.96
N ARG A 169 -8.48 13.87 -7.94
CA ARG A 169 -8.91 14.79 -6.86
C ARG A 169 -8.10 16.10 -6.88
#